data_2a2bf5110cad4ed78be6b2b3bac17935
#
_entry.id   2a2bf5110cad4ed78be6b2b3bac17935
#
_cell.length_a   1.000
_cell.length_b   1.000
_cell.length_c   1.000
_cell.angle_alpha   90.00
_cell.angle_beta   90.00
_cell.angle_gamma   90.00
#
_symmetry.space_group_name_H-M   'P 1'
#
loop_
_entity.id
_entity.type
_entity.pdbx_description
1 polymer ?
#
loop_
_entity_poly.entity_id
_entity_poly.type
_entity_poly.pdbx_seq_one_letter_code
_entity_poly.pdbx_strand_id
1 'polypeptide(L)'
;MSKRKLVLSVVTAFIIVCLFGIVIIEPAEIWSRIKQNNEGMKVGYSDSVVYDGNHYKLLHPIGEKNESRYISLPDLKAITSVETAEKDEELTISYKNKKLTYDNGFIQNCSLTKDDMCGYEIIDGLIYIPDQSVERLGFQIGFFYDKQTNTVSIKSPEEQAKKPQDQELGSTIYVHKENVPAEKYEPRSGIYLGGYVLQDEYIDTSMNTFNKLTGKTHASYFKYVGYGKPFPKEWAEEVIAAGGFPQVAWEPNNGLNEVKDDEYLRQFAKDAGELNVPILLRYASEMNGTWTFYSGHSEQYIEKWKLVHDVMEKEAPNVMMLWNVFTMPESTIDEFYPGDEYVDYVGVNIYNVFYHNDKIEAKSDFEDPLRLLDYVYNTYSHKKPIVIGEFGVTNYTVTDGQHHDDFAVEKITRMYKYLPELYPRVKFIYYFDVNNLVNAPEGRKINNYAITEKKSILNAYAANVKTDQYLSKVEGDPAKSETYSYRDFFFYYGGELYADYKFVRDYLNMDVKESRGNSMKVTFNGKGIDVKQESLKIDKAAFFEKREVKGLPLGEILDAFEVENEIKDGDLHIQIAK
;
A
#
# COMPACT_ATOMS: atom_id res chain seq x y z
N MET A 1 17.94 7.24 57.92
CA MET A 1 19.34 7.72 57.76
C MET A 1 19.37 8.68 56.59
N SER A 2 20.01 9.86 56.72
CA SER A 2 19.96 10.85 55.64
C SER A 2 20.84 10.39 54.46
N LYS A 3 20.44 10.70 53.24
CA LYS A 3 21.18 10.38 51.99
C LYS A 3 22.66 10.76 52.03
N ARG A 4 23.06 11.76 52.84
CA ARG A 4 24.46 12.17 53.08
C ARG A 4 25.28 11.12 53.83
N LYS A 5 24.69 10.36 54.76
CA LYS A 5 25.41 9.31 55.50
C LYS A 5 25.62 8.05 54.66
N LEU A 6 24.71 7.74 53.72
CA LEU A 6 24.89 6.61 52.82
C LEU A 6 26.01 6.87 51.79
N VAL A 7 26.05 8.09 51.23
CA VAL A 7 27.11 8.48 50.28
C VAL A 7 28.51 8.48 50.94
N LEU A 8 28.60 8.91 52.20
CA LEU A 8 29.88 8.92 52.91
C LEU A 8 30.36 7.50 53.25
N SER A 9 29.48 6.56 53.55
CA SER A 9 29.82 5.16 53.84
C SER A 9 30.25 4.39 52.59
N VAL A 10 29.65 4.69 51.40
CA VAL A 10 30.05 4.09 50.12
C VAL A 10 31.41 4.60 49.66
N VAL A 11 31.69 5.90 49.84
CA VAL A 11 32.99 6.49 49.50
C VAL A 11 34.11 5.94 50.42
N THR A 12 33.83 5.72 51.72
CA THR A 12 34.80 5.18 52.66
C THR A 12 35.05 3.67 52.40
N ALA A 13 34.04 2.91 52.00
CA ALA A 13 34.22 1.49 51.63
C ALA A 13 35.03 1.35 50.33
N PHE A 14 34.84 2.25 49.37
CA PHE A 14 35.58 2.23 48.10
C PHE A 14 37.10 2.60 48.28
N ILE A 15 37.40 3.53 49.17
CA ILE A 15 38.79 3.89 49.50
C ILE A 15 39.54 2.72 50.19
N ILE A 16 38.85 1.87 50.94
CA ILE A 16 39.46 0.70 51.61
C ILE A 16 39.71 -0.44 50.61
N VAL A 17 38.87 -0.59 49.56
CA VAL A 17 39.06 -1.60 48.50
C VAL A 17 40.16 -1.20 47.51
N CYS A 18 40.35 0.10 47.27
CA CYS A 18 41.41 0.60 46.37
C CYS A 18 42.85 0.49 46.96
N LEU A 19 43.01 0.17 48.25
CA LEU A 19 44.29 -0.02 48.84
C LEU A 19 44.93 -1.43 48.64
N PHE A 20 44.19 -2.35 48.01
CA PHE A 20 44.62 -3.73 47.78
C PHE A 20 44.62 -4.22 46.33
N GLY A 21 44.34 -3.39 45.35
CA GLY A 21 44.43 -3.83 43.96
C GLY A 21 44.30 -2.70 42.95
N ILE A 22 45.37 -2.43 42.32
CA ILE A 22 45.65 -1.37 41.35
C ILE A 22 44.65 -1.34 40.20
N VAL A 23 43.66 -0.45 40.25
CA VAL A 23 43.09 0.26 39.06
C VAL A 23 42.61 1.62 39.54
N ILE A 24 43.30 2.69 39.19
CA ILE A 24 42.87 4.07 39.42
C ILE A 24 41.85 4.39 38.32
N ILE A 25 40.54 4.29 38.65
CA ILE A 25 39.48 4.85 37.81
C ILE A 25 39.28 6.29 38.31
N GLU A 26 39.39 7.26 37.38
CA GLU A 26 39.21 8.68 37.75
C GLU A 26 37.78 8.93 38.30
N PRO A 27 37.62 9.73 39.35
CA PRO A 27 36.32 10.04 39.94
C PRO A 27 35.31 10.63 38.94
N ALA A 28 35.78 11.33 37.90
CA ALA A 28 34.95 11.90 36.83
C ALA A 28 34.28 10.81 35.94
N GLU A 29 34.97 9.69 35.71
CA GLU A 29 34.39 8.56 34.96
C GLU A 29 33.33 7.81 35.77
N ILE A 30 33.56 7.65 37.08
CA ILE A 30 32.56 7.04 37.98
C ILE A 30 31.30 7.93 38.06
N TRP A 31 31.49 9.24 38.17
CA TRP A 31 30.35 10.17 38.20
C TRP A 31 29.64 10.32 36.85
N SER A 32 30.33 10.20 35.73
CA SER A 32 29.70 10.17 34.41
C SER A 32 28.88 8.87 34.20
N ARG A 33 29.42 7.73 34.65
CA ARG A 33 28.69 6.44 34.62
C ARG A 33 27.48 6.42 35.57
N ILE A 34 27.59 7.00 36.78
CA ILE A 34 26.47 7.14 37.73
C ILE A 34 25.42 8.14 37.22
N LYS A 35 25.80 9.18 36.46
CA LYS A 35 24.86 10.11 35.83
C LYS A 35 24.17 9.53 34.61
N GLN A 36 24.86 8.72 33.79
CA GLN A 36 24.29 8.01 32.66
C GLN A 36 23.29 6.92 33.09
N ASN A 37 23.54 6.24 34.23
CA ASN A 37 22.65 5.22 34.78
C ASN A 37 21.42 5.75 35.55
N ASN A 38 21.13 7.05 35.54
CA ASN A 38 20.01 7.64 36.28
C ASN A 38 18.84 8.13 35.38
N GLU A 39 18.92 8.00 34.07
CA GLU A 39 17.71 8.13 33.23
C GLU A 39 17.12 6.73 33.02
N GLY A 40 16.04 6.45 33.74
CA GLY A 40 15.29 5.20 33.56
C GLY A 40 14.78 5.11 32.13
N MET A 41 14.55 3.90 31.64
CA MET A 41 13.93 3.68 30.32
C MET A 41 12.61 4.46 30.21
N LYS A 42 12.43 5.20 29.12
CA LYS A 42 11.18 5.91 28.80
C LYS A 42 10.32 4.99 27.93
N VAL A 43 9.17 4.57 28.44
CA VAL A 43 8.19 3.79 27.66
C VAL A 43 7.30 4.77 26.88
N GLY A 44 6.94 4.41 25.64
CA GLY A 44 6.07 5.22 24.77
C GLY A 44 6.77 5.76 23.52
N TYR A 45 7.89 5.16 23.11
CA TYR A 45 8.54 5.48 21.83
C TYR A 45 7.65 5.15 20.62
N SER A 46 7.02 3.98 20.61
CA SER A 46 6.02 3.56 19.64
C SER A 46 5.04 2.58 20.28
N ASP A 47 3.78 2.64 19.89
CA ASP A 47 2.70 1.71 20.27
C ASP A 47 2.43 0.65 19.20
N SER A 48 3.24 0.62 18.16
CA SER A 48 3.07 -0.29 17.03
C SER A 48 4.39 -0.72 16.40
N VAL A 49 4.34 -1.83 15.68
CA VAL A 49 5.44 -2.36 14.88
C VAL A 49 4.90 -2.91 13.56
N VAL A 50 5.71 -2.83 12.51
CA VAL A 50 5.48 -3.53 11.24
C VAL A 50 6.42 -4.73 11.20
N TYR A 51 5.87 -5.94 11.17
CA TYR A 51 6.62 -7.18 11.07
C TYR A 51 6.31 -7.88 9.75
N ASP A 52 7.31 -8.02 8.89
CA ASP A 52 7.19 -8.61 7.54
C ASP A 52 5.96 -8.09 6.78
N GLY A 53 5.76 -6.76 6.81
CA GLY A 53 4.67 -6.05 6.13
C GLY A 53 3.33 -6.01 6.87
N ASN A 54 3.17 -6.75 7.96
CA ASN A 54 1.94 -6.72 8.77
C ASN A 54 2.04 -5.72 9.92
N HIS A 55 0.95 -5.00 10.17
CA HIS A 55 0.86 -4.04 11.27
C HIS A 55 0.42 -4.71 12.57
N TYR A 56 1.14 -4.44 13.65
CA TYR A 56 0.85 -4.92 15.00
C TYR A 56 0.72 -3.75 15.96
N LYS A 57 -0.40 -3.66 16.65
CA LYS A 57 -0.56 -2.80 17.83
C LYS A 57 0.02 -3.55 19.03
N LEU A 58 0.87 -2.89 19.80
CA LEU A 58 1.54 -3.49 20.94
C LEU A 58 0.66 -3.44 22.19
N LEU A 59 0.74 -4.47 23.03
CA LEU A 59 0.18 -4.44 24.38
C LEU A 59 0.99 -3.53 25.30
N HIS A 60 2.32 -3.47 25.08
CA HIS A 60 3.26 -2.70 25.86
C HIS A 60 4.12 -1.86 24.90
N PRO A 61 3.99 -0.53 24.92
CA PRO A 61 4.73 0.34 24.02
C PRO A 61 6.24 0.14 24.10
N ILE A 62 6.92 0.35 22.97
CA ILE A 62 8.38 0.30 22.89
C ILE A 62 8.98 1.35 23.81
N GLY A 63 10.03 0.96 24.56
CA GLY A 63 10.82 1.83 25.41
C GLY A 63 12.06 2.34 24.70
N GLU A 64 12.62 3.45 25.22
CA GLU A 64 13.88 4.03 24.76
C GLU A 64 14.79 4.33 25.96
N LYS A 65 16.08 3.93 25.84
CA LYS A 65 17.13 4.23 26.82
C LYS A 65 18.46 4.31 26.09
N ASN A 66 19.22 5.39 26.27
CA ASN A 66 20.58 5.56 25.72
C ASN A 66 20.66 5.26 24.21
N GLU A 67 19.73 5.79 23.42
CA GLU A 67 19.65 5.58 21.97
C GLU A 67 19.27 4.14 21.52
N SER A 68 19.11 3.20 22.45
CA SER A 68 18.59 1.85 22.19
C SER A 68 17.08 1.81 22.40
N ARG A 69 16.38 1.00 21.59
CA ARG A 69 14.94 0.75 21.70
C ARG A 69 14.72 -0.63 22.27
N TYR A 70 13.69 -0.75 23.08
CA TYR A 70 13.40 -1.96 23.83
C TYR A 70 11.97 -2.40 23.56
N ILE A 71 11.81 -3.63 23.08
CA ILE A 71 10.51 -4.27 22.89
C ILE A 71 10.21 -5.20 24.06
N SER A 72 8.96 -5.22 24.53
CA SER A 72 8.55 -6.16 25.58
C SER A 72 8.68 -7.61 25.10
N LEU A 73 9.15 -8.51 25.95
CA LEU A 73 9.28 -9.92 25.59
C LEU A 73 7.92 -10.58 25.24
N PRO A 74 6.81 -10.27 25.92
CA PRO A 74 5.49 -10.75 25.52
C PRO A 74 5.10 -10.31 24.11
N ASP A 75 5.30 -9.02 23.74
CA ASP A 75 4.98 -8.53 22.40
C ASP A 75 5.91 -9.15 21.34
N LEU A 76 7.22 -9.25 21.63
CA LEU A 76 8.17 -9.89 20.73
C LEU A 76 7.76 -11.35 20.41
N LYS A 77 7.32 -12.10 21.44
CA LYS A 77 6.81 -13.48 21.27
C LYS A 77 5.53 -13.53 20.46
N ALA A 78 4.61 -12.60 20.69
CA ALA A 78 3.33 -12.58 19.99
C ALA A 78 3.46 -12.22 18.50
N ILE A 79 4.47 -11.41 18.17
CA ILE A 79 4.71 -10.91 16.81
C ILE A 79 5.60 -11.86 16.00
N THR A 80 6.66 -12.36 16.64
CA THR A 80 7.64 -13.25 16.02
C THR A 80 7.50 -14.67 16.58
N SER A 81 8.06 -15.65 15.96
CA SER A 81 8.04 -17.03 16.49
C SER A 81 9.23 -17.29 17.44
N VAL A 82 9.66 -16.30 18.24
CA VAL A 82 10.73 -16.53 19.22
C VAL A 82 10.23 -17.38 20.38
N GLU A 83 11.07 -18.33 20.78
CA GLU A 83 10.83 -19.20 21.95
C GLU A 83 11.66 -18.70 23.12
N THR A 84 11.16 -18.91 24.33
CA THR A 84 11.86 -18.54 25.56
C THR A 84 11.92 -19.72 26.52
N ALA A 85 13.05 -19.82 27.24
CA ALA A 85 13.21 -20.75 28.35
C ALA A 85 13.89 -20.02 29.51
N GLU A 86 13.37 -20.23 30.71
CA GLU A 86 13.97 -19.70 31.95
C GLU A 86 14.44 -20.86 32.82
N LYS A 87 15.66 -20.78 33.31
CA LYS A 87 16.23 -21.76 34.24
C LYS A 87 17.28 -21.08 35.13
N ASP A 88 17.14 -21.17 36.44
CA ASP A 88 18.11 -20.71 37.45
C ASP A 88 18.50 -19.25 37.23
N GLU A 89 17.96 -18.26 37.05
CA GLU A 89 18.31 -16.86 36.71
C GLU A 89 18.81 -16.64 35.26
N GLU A 90 18.85 -17.71 34.45
CA GLU A 90 19.15 -17.59 33.03
C GLU A 90 17.85 -17.47 32.21
N LEU A 91 17.77 -16.42 31.37
CA LEU A 91 16.77 -16.28 30.33
C LEU A 91 17.39 -16.63 28.98
N THR A 92 16.81 -17.60 28.29
CA THR A 92 17.18 -17.93 26.92
C THR A 92 16.08 -17.49 25.98
N ILE A 93 16.46 -16.79 24.89
CA ILE A 93 15.58 -16.44 23.77
C ILE A 93 16.16 -17.11 22.53
N SER A 94 15.34 -17.83 21.79
CA SER A 94 15.75 -18.53 20.58
C SER A 94 14.82 -18.26 19.40
N TYR A 95 15.43 -18.19 18.23
CA TYR A 95 14.75 -18.14 16.95
C TYR A 95 15.48 -19.09 15.99
N LYS A 96 14.79 -20.19 15.63
CA LYS A 96 15.38 -21.27 14.81
C LYS A 96 16.71 -21.76 15.39
N ASN A 97 17.80 -21.62 14.64
CA ASN A 97 19.14 -22.06 15.04
C ASN A 97 19.96 -20.99 15.82
N LYS A 98 19.39 -19.81 16.05
CA LYS A 98 20.02 -18.73 16.80
C LYS A 98 19.49 -18.69 18.23
N LYS A 99 20.39 -18.42 19.17
CA LYS A 99 20.09 -18.42 20.60
C LYS A 99 20.84 -17.31 21.30
N LEU A 100 20.18 -16.61 22.20
CA LEU A 100 20.75 -15.67 23.15
C LEU A 100 20.45 -16.16 24.56
N THR A 101 21.46 -16.13 25.44
CA THR A 101 21.27 -16.44 26.85
C THR A 101 21.69 -15.22 27.66
N TYR A 102 20.82 -14.78 28.54
CA TYR A 102 21.06 -13.75 29.55
C TYR A 102 21.28 -14.44 30.88
N ASP A 103 22.38 -14.10 31.54
CA ASP A 103 22.69 -14.51 32.90
C ASP A 103 22.62 -13.27 33.78
N ASN A 104 21.81 -13.31 34.83
CA ASN A 104 21.55 -12.14 35.68
C ASN A 104 21.21 -10.85 34.90
N GLY A 105 20.43 -10.97 33.82
CA GLY A 105 20.01 -9.85 33.01
C GLY A 105 20.98 -9.41 31.90
N PHE A 106 22.17 -10.04 31.76
CA PHE A 106 23.18 -9.68 30.78
C PHE A 106 23.54 -10.83 29.85
N ILE A 107 23.78 -10.54 28.57
CA ILE A 107 24.22 -11.55 27.60
C ILE A 107 25.65 -12.00 27.94
N GLN A 108 25.85 -13.32 28.05
CA GLN A 108 27.16 -13.92 28.22
C GLN A 108 28.09 -13.57 27.04
N ASN A 109 29.34 -13.15 27.32
CA ASN A 109 30.32 -12.76 26.31
C ASN A 109 29.92 -11.60 25.40
N CYS A 110 29.20 -10.61 25.90
CA CYS A 110 28.89 -9.41 25.16
C CYS A 110 30.15 -8.59 24.90
N SER A 111 30.52 -8.41 23.64
CA SER A 111 31.72 -7.67 23.20
C SER A 111 31.46 -6.20 22.88
N LEU A 112 30.27 -5.69 23.19
CA LEU A 112 29.90 -4.30 22.91
C LEU A 112 30.54 -3.36 23.95
N THR A 113 30.99 -2.20 23.48
CA THR A 113 31.71 -1.20 24.31
C THR A 113 30.81 -0.42 25.27
N LYS A 114 29.49 -0.63 25.21
CA LYS A 114 28.48 -0.02 26.11
C LYS A 114 27.71 -1.14 26.83
N ASP A 115 27.82 -1.20 28.14
CA ASP A 115 27.19 -2.21 29.01
C ASP A 115 25.64 -2.23 28.85
N ASP A 116 25.02 -1.08 28.54
CA ASP A 116 23.57 -0.94 28.36
C ASP A 116 23.02 -1.69 27.15
N MET A 117 23.86 -2.07 26.17
CA MET A 117 23.44 -2.79 24.96
C MET A 117 23.42 -4.31 25.12
N CYS A 118 23.88 -4.82 26.27
CA CYS A 118 24.00 -6.25 26.53
C CYS A 118 22.98 -6.78 27.55
N GLY A 119 22.15 -5.92 28.11
CA GLY A 119 21.18 -6.27 29.15
C GLY A 119 19.73 -6.11 28.66
N TYR A 120 18.81 -6.79 29.31
CA TYR A 120 17.40 -6.48 29.24
C TYR A 120 17.01 -5.55 30.40
N GLU A 121 15.91 -4.83 30.26
CA GLU A 121 15.32 -4.01 31.31
C GLU A 121 14.06 -4.68 31.88
N ILE A 122 13.80 -4.46 33.18
CA ILE A 122 12.54 -4.89 33.80
C ILE A 122 11.75 -3.66 34.23
N ILE A 123 10.56 -3.49 33.67
CA ILE A 123 9.64 -2.41 34.02
C ILE A 123 8.27 -3.01 34.36
N ASP A 124 7.76 -2.66 35.52
CA ASP A 124 6.48 -3.17 36.03
C ASP A 124 6.36 -4.70 35.96
N GLY A 125 7.50 -5.41 36.17
CA GLY A 125 7.58 -6.87 36.12
C GLY A 125 7.65 -7.48 34.71
N LEU A 126 7.76 -6.65 33.65
CA LEU A 126 7.91 -7.10 32.28
C LEU A 126 9.37 -6.95 31.83
N ILE A 127 9.85 -7.96 31.12
CA ILE A 127 11.17 -7.95 30.49
C ILE A 127 11.08 -7.23 29.15
N TYR A 128 11.99 -6.27 28.93
CA TYR A 128 12.14 -5.51 27.69
C TYR A 128 13.50 -5.80 27.07
N ILE A 129 13.51 -6.26 25.84
CA ILE A 129 14.69 -6.71 25.10
C ILE A 129 15.18 -5.60 24.18
N PRO A 130 16.47 -5.23 24.20
CA PRO A 130 17.02 -4.20 23.32
C PRO A 130 17.06 -4.67 21.86
N ASP A 131 16.91 -3.70 20.93
CA ASP A 131 16.93 -3.91 19.47
C ASP A 131 18.16 -4.69 18.99
N GLN A 132 19.35 -4.40 19.52
CA GLN A 132 20.59 -5.11 19.16
C GLN A 132 20.54 -6.61 19.52
N SER A 133 19.80 -6.97 20.55
CA SER A 133 19.62 -8.37 20.91
C SER A 133 18.65 -9.08 19.94
N VAL A 134 17.62 -8.39 19.49
CA VAL A 134 16.70 -8.89 18.45
C VAL A 134 17.48 -9.08 17.13
N GLU A 135 18.35 -8.14 16.77
CA GLU A 135 19.23 -8.27 15.59
C GLU A 135 20.20 -9.47 15.68
N ARG A 136 20.71 -9.80 16.87
CA ARG A 136 21.55 -11.00 17.07
C ARG A 136 20.80 -12.30 16.82
N LEU A 137 19.49 -12.32 17.00
CA LEU A 137 18.64 -13.43 16.60
C LEU A 137 18.43 -13.50 15.08
N GLY A 138 18.93 -12.50 14.34
CA GLY A 138 18.94 -12.45 12.88
C GLY A 138 17.86 -11.57 12.27
N PHE A 139 17.03 -10.94 13.05
CA PHE A 139 16.10 -9.95 12.57
C PHE A 139 16.81 -8.68 12.11
N GLN A 140 16.24 -7.96 11.17
CA GLN A 140 16.63 -6.60 10.81
C GLN A 140 15.63 -5.63 11.41
N ILE A 141 16.09 -4.60 12.10
CA ILE A 141 15.24 -3.58 12.69
C ILE A 141 15.47 -2.25 11.98
N GLY A 142 14.38 -1.59 11.56
CA GLY A 142 14.39 -0.27 10.99
C GLY A 142 13.59 0.71 11.84
N PHE A 143 14.07 1.94 11.94
CA PHE A 143 13.39 3.02 12.65
C PHE A 143 13.12 4.17 11.69
N PHE A 144 11.84 4.53 11.53
CA PHE A 144 11.42 5.62 10.68
C PHE A 144 10.76 6.70 11.55
N TYR A 145 11.23 7.92 11.36
CA TYR A 145 10.70 9.09 12.08
C TYR A 145 9.79 9.84 11.13
N ASP A 146 8.53 9.97 11.50
CA ASP A 146 7.68 10.98 10.91
C ASP A 146 7.41 12.11 11.91
N LYS A 147 6.75 13.19 11.46
CA LYS A 147 6.48 14.36 12.31
C LYS A 147 5.52 14.09 13.49
N GLN A 148 4.86 12.92 13.52
CA GLN A 148 3.80 12.62 14.48
C GLN A 148 4.00 11.34 15.26
N THR A 149 4.64 10.32 14.68
CA THR A 149 4.81 9.01 15.30
C THR A 149 6.07 8.31 14.80
N ASN A 150 6.67 7.51 15.68
CA ASN A 150 7.81 6.66 15.35
C ASN A 150 7.30 5.32 14.83
N THR A 151 7.75 4.90 13.66
CA THR A 151 7.48 3.57 13.11
C THR A 151 8.69 2.68 13.34
N VAL A 152 8.44 1.49 13.87
CA VAL A 152 9.45 0.44 14.02
C VAL A 152 9.11 -0.68 13.08
N SER A 153 10.04 -1.06 12.19
CA SER A 153 9.90 -2.21 11.31
C SER A 153 10.84 -3.32 11.73
N ILE A 154 10.37 -4.56 11.68
CA ILE A 154 11.16 -5.76 11.95
C ILE A 154 11.01 -6.70 10.78
N LYS A 155 12.13 -7.09 10.15
CA LYS A 155 12.15 -8.09 9.09
C LYS A 155 12.77 -9.39 9.61
N SER A 156 12.07 -10.50 9.38
CA SER A 156 12.61 -11.83 9.65
C SER A 156 13.79 -12.15 8.74
N PRO A 157 14.66 -13.12 9.10
CA PRO A 157 15.69 -13.61 8.20
C PRO A 157 15.15 -14.13 6.87
N GLU A 158 13.94 -14.68 6.87
CA GLU A 158 13.26 -15.17 5.69
C GLU A 158 12.85 -14.02 4.76
N GLU A 159 12.30 -12.96 5.33
CA GLU A 159 11.93 -11.76 4.61
C GLU A 159 13.15 -11.06 4.00
N GLN A 160 14.25 -10.97 4.75
CA GLN A 160 15.53 -10.43 4.27
C GLN A 160 16.12 -11.23 3.10
N ALA A 161 15.86 -12.54 3.03
CA ALA A 161 16.36 -13.41 1.98
C ALA A 161 15.58 -13.29 0.66
N LYS A 162 14.41 -12.68 0.68
CA LYS A 162 13.60 -12.45 -0.54
C LYS A 162 14.25 -11.38 -1.42
N LYS A 163 13.94 -11.44 -2.72
CA LYS A 163 14.30 -10.35 -3.63
C LYS A 163 13.50 -9.09 -3.28
N PRO A 164 14.01 -7.89 -3.55
CA PRO A 164 13.33 -6.63 -3.19
C PRO A 164 11.87 -6.56 -3.65
N GLN A 165 11.57 -6.98 -4.90
CA GLN A 165 10.21 -6.99 -5.44
C GLN A 165 9.26 -7.99 -4.75
N ASP A 166 9.76 -8.92 -3.95
CA ASP A 166 9.00 -9.95 -3.26
C ASP A 166 8.88 -9.70 -1.75
N GLN A 167 9.51 -8.64 -1.24
CA GLN A 167 9.51 -8.29 0.18
C GLN A 167 8.22 -7.58 0.60
N GLU A 168 7.86 -7.73 1.86
CA GLU A 168 6.80 -6.96 2.56
C GLU A 168 5.43 -7.00 1.85
N LEU A 169 5.03 -8.16 1.32
CA LEU A 169 3.69 -8.30 0.73
C LEU A 169 2.58 -8.29 1.79
N GLY A 170 2.89 -8.69 3.01
CA GLY A 170 1.93 -8.78 4.12
C GLY A 170 0.86 -9.85 3.92
N SER A 171 -0.11 -9.91 4.85
CA SER A 171 -1.27 -10.78 4.73
C SER A 171 -2.39 -10.10 3.92
N THR A 172 -3.29 -10.91 3.36
CA THR A 172 -4.47 -10.46 2.62
C THR A 172 -5.73 -11.10 3.23
N ILE A 173 -6.82 -10.34 3.25
CA ILE A 173 -8.13 -10.88 3.56
C ILE A 173 -8.86 -11.05 2.23
N TYR A 174 -9.22 -12.28 1.87
CA TYR A 174 -10.02 -12.57 0.68
C TYR A 174 -11.47 -12.82 1.07
N VAL A 175 -12.39 -12.23 0.30
CA VAL A 175 -13.83 -12.45 0.45
C VAL A 175 -14.37 -13.01 -0.85
N HIS A 176 -14.98 -14.18 -0.79
CA HIS A 176 -15.56 -14.87 -1.94
C HIS A 176 -17.08 -14.71 -1.91
N LYS A 177 -17.64 -14.21 -3.01
CA LYS A 177 -19.09 -14.01 -3.19
C LYS A 177 -19.57 -14.68 -4.46
N GLU A 178 -20.74 -15.32 -4.40
CA GLU A 178 -21.39 -15.91 -5.55
C GLU A 178 -22.45 -14.96 -6.15
N ASN A 179 -22.80 -15.19 -7.43
CA ASN A 179 -23.86 -14.49 -8.13
C ASN A 179 -23.72 -12.95 -8.12
N VAL A 180 -22.48 -12.46 -8.23
CA VAL A 180 -22.18 -11.03 -8.34
C VAL A 180 -22.55 -10.57 -9.75
N PRO A 181 -23.35 -9.49 -9.92
CA PRO A 181 -23.56 -8.87 -11.22
C PRO A 181 -22.23 -8.35 -11.78
N ALA A 182 -22.01 -8.57 -13.07
CA ALA A 182 -20.85 -8.02 -13.75
C ALA A 182 -21.20 -6.69 -14.41
N GLU A 183 -20.21 -5.81 -14.50
CA GLU A 183 -20.30 -4.56 -15.28
C GLU A 183 -20.14 -4.83 -16.78
N LYS A 184 -20.43 -3.83 -17.62
CA LYS A 184 -20.29 -3.92 -19.08
C LYS A 184 -18.90 -4.41 -19.45
N TYR A 185 -18.81 -5.49 -20.23
CA TYR A 185 -17.56 -6.09 -20.73
C TYR A 185 -16.53 -6.48 -19.64
N GLU A 186 -16.94 -6.61 -18.39
CA GLU A 186 -16.07 -7.09 -17.32
C GLU A 186 -15.57 -8.52 -17.64
N PRO A 187 -14.24 -8.78 -17.62
CA PRO A 187 -13.74 -10.10 -17.98
C PRO A 187 -14.11 -11.14 -16.92
N ARG A 188 -14.32 -12.39 -17.38
CA ARG A 188 -14.62 -13.53 -16.51
C ARG A 188 -13.53 -13.74 -15.47
N SER A 189 -12.28 -13.62 -15.88
CA SER A 189 -11.09 -13.72 -15.04
C SER A 189 -9.95 -12.96 -15.71
N GLY A 190 -8.95 -12.56 -14.93
CA GLY A 190 -7.79 -11.86 -15.46
C GLY A 190 -8.00 -10.36 -15.67
N ILE A 191 -6.99 -9.74 -16.28
CA ILE A 191 -6.85 -8.29 -16.42
C ILE A 191 -6.62 -7.97 -17.90
N TYR A 192 -7.43 -7.10 -18.49
CA TYR A 192 -7.18 -6.57 -19.84
C TYR A 192 -5.88 -5.74 -19.83
N LEU A 193 -4.94 -6.15 -20.65
CA LEU A 193 -3.67 -5.47 -20.80
C LEU A 193 -3.82 -4.30 -21.75
N GLY A 194 -3.38 -3.11 -21.34
CA GLY A 194 -3.44 -1.91 -22.13
C GLY A 194 -2.13 -1.11 -22.12
N GLY A 195 -2.06 -0.10 -22.98
CA GLY A 195 -0.91 0.78 -23.07
C GLY A 195 -1.21 2.13 -23.69
N TYR A 196 -0.33 3.10 -23.41
CA TYR A 196 -0.23 4.37 -24.11
C TYR A 196 1.12 4.44 -24.78
N VAL A 197 1.14 4.49 -26.11
CA VAL A 197 2.36 4.43 -26.92
C VAL A 197 2.46 5.56 -27.95
N LEU A 198 1.48 6.48 -27.94
CA LEU A 198 1.41 7.57 -28.93
C LEU A 198 2.49 8.64 -28.78
N GLN A 199 3.31 8.53 -27.73
CA GLN A 199 4.45 9.42 -27.45
C GLN A 199 5.73 8.63 -27.15
N ASP A 200 5.83 7.42 -27.69
CA ASP A 200 7.05 6.61 -27.63
C ASP A 200 7.79 6.68 -28.96
N GLU A 201 8.85 7.47 -28.98
CA GLU A 201 9.72 7.66 -30.14
C GLU A 201 10.58 6.43 -30.50
N TYR A 202 10.79 5.51 -29.56
CA TYR A 202 11.64 4.33 -29.78
C TYR A 202 10.95 3.25 -30.65
N ILE A 203 9.63 3.37 -30.83
CA ILE A 203 8.81 2.46 -31.63
C ILE A 203 7.99 3.19 -32.71
N ASP A 204 8.30 4.44 -33.01
CA ASP A 204 7.55 5.28 -33.96
C ASP A 204 6.05 5.31 -33.62
N THR A 205 5.70 5.35 -32.34
CA THR A 205 4.31 5.35 -31.82
C THR A 205 3.46 4.14 -32.24
N SER A 206 4.08 3.06 -32.68
CA SER A 206 3.42 1.92 -33.29
C SER A 206 2.94 0.88 -32.28
N MET A 207 1.63 0.71 -32.13
CA MET A 207 1.01 -0.36 -31.33
C MET A 207 1.45 -1.77 -31.75
N ASN A 208 1.58 -2.00 -33.05
CA ASN A 208 2.05 -3.29 -33.59
C ASN A 208 3.51 -3.57 -33.23
N THR A 209 4.37 -2.54 -33.24
CA THR A 209 5.76 -2.68 -32.81
C THR A 209 5.84 -2.95 -31.31
N PHE A 210 5.04 -2.27 -30.50
CA PHE A 210 4.93 -2.51 -29.05
C PHE A 210 4.50 -3.95 -28.74
N ASN A 211 3.43 -4.42 -29.38
CA ASN A 211 2.95 -5.82 -29.27
C ASN A 211 4.05 -6.83 -29.63
N LYS A 212 4.80 -6.57 -30.71
CA LYS A 212 5.90 -7.45 -31.16
C LYS A 212 7.06 -7.48 -30.16
N LEU A 213 7.47 -6.32 -29.64
CA LEU A 213 8.58 -6.22 -28.68
C LEU A 213 8.27 -6.85 -27.34
N THR A 214 7.06 -6.64 -26.84
CA THR A 214 6.58 -7.23 -25.59
C THR A 214 6.24 -8.72 -25.73
N GLY A 215 6.00 -9.18 -26.95
CA GLY A 215 5.57 -10.55 -27.26
C GLY A 215 4.15 -10.86 -26.73
N LYS A 216 3.33 -9.82 -26.56
CA LYS A 216 1.94 -9.90 -26.09
C LYS A 216 1.09 -8.89 -26.84
N THR A 217 -0.06 -9.30 -27.34
CA THR A 217 -1.06 -8.37 -27.88
C THR A 217 -1.76 -7.67 -26.73
N HIS A 218 -1.86 -6.36 -26.78
CA HIS A 218 -2.59 -5.57 -25.78
C HIS A 218 -4.06 -5.48 -26.16
N ALA A 219 -4.93 -5.74 -25.20
CA ALA A 219 -6.38 -5.71 -25.39
C ALA A 219 -6.91 -4.29 -25.62
N SER A 220 -6.18 -3.27 -25.18
CA SER A 220 -6.62 -1.88 -25.29
C SER A 220 -5.45 -0.90 -25.40
N TYR A 221 -5.71 0.22 -26.07
CA TYR A 221 -4.81 1.38 -26.10
C TYR A 221 -5.60 2.64 -25.82
N PHE A 222 -4.96 3.69 -25.28
CA PHE A 222 -5.66 4.93 -25.02
C PHE A 222 -5.07 6.16 -25.72
N LYS A 223 -5.92 7.20 -25.87
CA LYS A 223 -5.58 8.49 -26.44
C LYS A 223 -6.25 9.61 -25.66
N TYR A 224 -5.50 10.68 -25.40
CA TYR A 224 -6.07 11.92 -24.88
C TYR A 224 -6.78 12.71 -25.96
N VAL A 225 -7.99 13.18 -25.65
CA VAL A 225 -8.82 14.03 -26.52
C VAL A 225 -9.33 15.20 -25.70
N GLY A 226 -9.05 16.44 -26.12
CA GLY A 226 -9.63 17.61 -25.46
C GLY A 226 -11.11 17.74 -25.81
N TYR A 227 -11.95 18.13 -24.84
CA TYR A 227 -13.35 18.46 -25.10
C TYR A 227 -13.46 19.52 -26.21
N GLY A 228 -14.46 19.42 -27.07
CA GLY A 228 -14.59 20.25 -28.28
C GLY A 228 -13.88 19.69 -29.52
N LYS A 229 -13.10 18.60 -29.41
CA LYS A 229 -12.55 17.87 -30.55
C LYS A 229 -13.50 16.73 -30.95
N PRO A 230 -13.54 16.34 -32.25
CA PRO A 230 -14.34 15.19 -32.67
C PRO A 230 -13.86 13.89 -32.02
N PHE A 231 -14.74 12.88 -31.96
CA PHE A 231 -14.35 11.53 -31.56
C PHE A 231 -13.21 11.03 -32.48
N PRO A 232 -12.15 10.40 -31.93
CA PRO A 232 -10.95 10.04 -32.71
C PRO A 232 -11.17 8.73 -33.49
N LYS A 233 -12.10 8.71 -34.44
CA LYS A 233 -12.58 7.52 -35.15
C LYS A 233 -11.45 6.78 -35.89
N GLU A 234 -10.63 7.49 -36.66
CA GLU A 234 -9.52 6.90 -37.41
C GLU A 234 -8.53 6.18 -36.50
N TRP A 235 -8.15 6.82 -35.38
CA TRP A 235 -7.27 6.20 -34.39
C TRP A 235 -7.93 4.98 -33.70
N ALA A 236 -9.22 5.06 -33.41
CA ALA A 236 -9.96 3.94 -32.81
C ALA A 236 -9.99 2.73 -33.77
N GLU A 237 -10.14 2.98 -35.07
CA GLU A 237 -10.06 1.94 -36.12
C GLU A 237 -8.64 1.33 -36.21
N GLU A 238 -7.56 2.12 -35.99
CA GLU A 238 -6.20 1.61 -35.88
C GLU A 238 -6.02 0.69 -34.67
N VAL A 239 -6.58 1.05 -33.52
CA VAL A 239 -6.59 0.19 -32.30
C VAL A 239 -7.30 -1.13 -32.57
N ILE A 240 -8.46 -1.09 -33.22
CA ILE A 240 -9.24 -2.28 -33.61
C ILE A 240 -8.42 -3.16 -34.56
N ALA A 241 -7.76 -2.55 -35.56
CA ALA A 241 -6.88 -3.26 -36.49
C ALA A 241 -5.68 -3.91 -35.82
N ALA A 242 -5.19 -3.34 -34.72
CA ALA A 242 -4.13 -3.91 -33.88
C ALA A 242 -4.64 -5.04 -32.95
N GLY A 243 -5.94 -5.35 -32.96
CA GLY A 243 -6.57 -6.42 -32.19
C GLY A 243 -7.11 -5.98 -30.83
N GLY A 244 -7.14 -4.66 -30.55
CA GLY A 244 -7.59 -4.09 -29.30
C GLY A 244 -8.93 -3.34 -29.41
N PHE A 245 -9.33 -2.69 -28.31
CA PHE A 245 -10.43 -1.72 -28.26
C PHE A 245 -9.96 -0.39 -27.65
N PRO A 246 -10.56 0.76 -28.03
CA PRO A 246 -10.05 2.06 -27.61
C PRO A 246 -10.45 2.43 -26.18
N GLN A 247 -9.52 3.07 -25.45
CA GLN A 247 -9.84 3.92 -24.32
C GLN A 247 -9.65 5.38 -24.72
N VAL A 248 -10.65 6.21 -24.50
CA VAL A 248 -10.57 7.65 -24.77
C VAL A 248 -10.49 8.41 -23.44
N ALA A 249 -9.38 9.09 -23.22
CA ALA A 249 -9.22 10.04 -22.12
C ALA A 249 -9.72 11.41 -22.59
N TRP A 250 -10.95 11.77 -22.19
CA TRP A 250 -11.66 12.93 -22.70
C TRP A 250 -11.71 14.05 -21.66
N GLU A 251 -10.93 15.12 -21.95
CA GLU A 251 -10.57 16.10 -20.92
C GLU A 251 -11.16 17.49 -21.24
N PRO A 252 -11.97 18.08 -20.33
CA PRO A 252 -12.49 19.44 -20.45
C PRO A 252 -11.40 20.46 -20.07
N ASN A 253 -10.43 20.65 -20.96
CA ASN A 253 -9.21 21.44 -20.74
C ASN A 253 -9.47 22.94 -20.51
N ASN A 254 -10.68 23.45 -20.82
CA ASN A 254 -11.07 24.82 -20.57
C ASN A 254 -12.05 24.94 -19.37
N GLY A 255 -12.19 23.85 -18.59
CA GLY A 255 -13.03 23.75 -17.42
C GLY A 255 -14.44 23.24 -17.71
N LEU A 256 -15.16 22.88 -16.66
CA LEU A 256 -16.47 22.19 -16.74
C LEU A 256 -17.59 23.01 -17.43
N ASN A 257 -17.45 24.32 -17.56
CA ASN A 257 -18.43 25.17 -18.20
C ASN A 257 -18.55 24.95 -19.72
N GLU A 258 -17.53 24.34 -20.36
CA GLU A 258 -17.62 23.96 -21.78
C GLU A 258 -18.53 22.74 -22.01
N VAL A 259 -18.78 21.92 -20.97
CA VAL A 259 -19.58 20.69 -21.06
C VAL A 259 -21.06 21.02 -20.98
N LYS A 260 -21.77 20.83 -22.08
CA LYS A 260 -23.20 21.17 -22.24
C LYS A 260 -23.93 20.05 -22.93
N ASP A 261 -25.25 19.99 -22.70
CA ASP A 261 -26.17 19.14 -23.46
C ASP A 261 -26.44 19.79 -24.83
N ASP A 262 -25.52 19.64 -25.77
CA ASP A 262 -25.56 20.24 -27.10
C ASP A 262 -25.29 19.23 -28.21
N GLU A 263 -25.30 19.71 -29.45
CA GLU A 263 -25.10 18.88 -30.66
C GLU A 263 -23.70 18.25 -30.66
N TYR A 264 -22.67 18.96 -30.13
CA TYR A 264 -21.32 18.43 -30.06
C TYR A 264 -21.24 17.18 -29.19
N LEU A 265 -21.79 17.22 -27.96
CA LEU A 265 -21.78 16.09 -27.04
C LEU A 265 -22.50 14.88 -27.62
N ARG A 266 -23.70 15.12 -28.26
CA ARG A 266 -24.46 14.04 -28.88
C ARG A 266 -23.76 13.44 -30.10
N GLN A 267 -23.10 14.28 -30.92
CA GLN A 267 -22.35 13.78 -32.07
C GLN A 267 -21.16 12.94 -31.66
N PHE A 268 -20.41 13.39 -30.63
CA PHE A 268 -19.30 12.62 -30.07
C PHE A 268 -19.77 11.24 -29.58
N ALA A 269 -20.89 11.18 -28.87
CA ALA A 269 -21.49 9.91 -28.41
C ALA A 269 -21.93 9.02 -29.57
N LYS A 270 -22.61 9.57 -30.59
CA LYS A 270 -23.01 8.81 -31.79
C LYS A 270 -21.84 8.20 -32.53
N ASP A 271 -20.76 9.00 -32.72
CA ASP A 271 -19.56 8.53 -33.40
C ASP A 271 -18.89 7.37 -32.62
N ALA A 272 -18.93 7.42 -31.28
CA ALA A 272 -18.48 6.33 -30.42
C ALA A 272 -19.39 5.09 -30.55
N GLY A 273 -20.70 5.28 -30.55
CA GLY A 273 -21.68 4.21 -30.69
C GLY A 273 -21.61 3.46 -32.04
N GLU A 274 -21.29 4.17 -33.13
CA GLU A 274 -21.18 3.59 -34.47
C GLU A 274 -20.06 2.56 -34.63
N LEU A 275 -19.02 2.58 -33.78
CA LEU A 275 -17.92 1.59 -33.86
C LEU A 275 -18.34 0.18 -33.48
N ASN A 276 -19.41 0.01 -32.72
CA ASN A 276 -19.94 -1.29 -32.25
C ASN A 276 -18.89 -2.21 -31.61
N VAL A 277 -17.89 -1.63 -30.97
CA VAL A 277 -16.88 -2.31 -30.14
C VAL A 277 -16.89 -1.70 -28.74
N PRO A 278 -16.42 -2.40 -27.70
CA PRO A 278 -16.25 -1.78 -26.39
C PRO A 278 -15.40 -0.51 -26.47
N ILE A 279 -15.79 0.53 -25.76
CA ILE A 279 -15.01 1.77 -25.62
C ILE A 279 -14.96 2.11 -24.15
N LEU A 280 -13.77 2.26 -23.57
CA LEU A 280 -13.61 2.75 -22.22
C LEU A 280 -13.46 4.28 -22.26
N LEU A 281 -14.46 5.01 -21.78
CA LEU A 281 -14.46 6.46 -21.77
C LEU A 281 -14.01 6.97 -20.39
N ARG A 282 -12.79 7.48 -20.32
CA ARG A 282 -12.20 8.14 -19.15
C ARG A 282 -12.44 9.64 -19.27
N TYR A 283 -13.52 10.12 -18.69
CA TYR A 283 -13.91 11.52 -18.75
C TYR A 283 -13.41 12.30 -17.55
N ALA A 284 -12.83 13.48 -17.78
CA ALA A 284 -12.38 14.45 -16.77
C ALA A 284 -11.61 13.80 -15.60
N SER A 285 -10.50 13.15 -15.92
CA SER A 285 -9.70 12.38 -14.97
C SER A 285 -8.88 13.24 -14.00
N GLU A 286 -8.41 12.63 -12.89
CA GLU A 286 -7.52 13.23 -11.87
C GLU A 286 -8.10 14.49 -11.19
N MET A 287 -9.42 14.57 -11.06
CA MET A 287 -10.17 15.69 -10.49
C MET A 287 -9.83 15.97 -9.01
N ASN A 288 -9.36 14.97 -8.29
CA ASN A 288 -8.93 15.07 -6.90
C ASN A 288 -7.56 15.77 -6.73
N GLY A 289 -6.81 15.95 -7.81
CA GLY A 289 -5.56 16.72 -7.83
C GLY A 289 -5.78 18.23 -7.79
N THR A 290 -4.72 18.98 -8.04
CA THR A 290 -4.76 20.46 -8.09
C THR A 290 -4.35 21.04 -9.44
N TRP A 291 -4.10 20.19 -10.43
CA TRP A 291 -3.52 20.55 -11.73
C TRP A 291 -4.51 20.56 -12.90
N THR A 292 -5.78 20.20 -12.66
CA THR A 292 -6.83 20.27 -13.67
C THR A 292 -7.68 21.53 -13.47
N PHE A 293 -8.34 21.99 -14.54
CA PHE A 293 -9.23 23.16 -14.48
C PHE A 293 -10.56 22.89 -13.76
N TYR A 294 -10.81 21.65 -13.36
CA TYR A 294 -12.02 21.21 -12.63
C TYR A 294 -11.71 20.73 -11.21
N SER A 295 -10.45 20.75 -10.78
CA SER A 295 -10.08 20.46 -9.39
C SER A 295 -10.75 21.43 -8.42
N GLY A 296 -11.22 20.93 -7.26
CA GLY A 296 -11.90 21.74 -6.24
C GLY A 296 -13.36 22.12 -6.55
N HIS A 297 -13.95 21.59 -7.63
CA HIS A 297 -15.33 21.88 -8.05
C HIS A 297 -16.19 20.61 -8.09
N SER A 298 -16.25 19.88 -6.96
CA SER A 298 -16.85 18.53 -6.90
C SER A 298 -18.34 18.50 -7.28
N GLU A 299 -19.15 19.45 -6.80
CA GLU A 299 -20.59 19.51 -7.14
C GLU A 299 -20.80 19.70 -8.64
N GLN A 300 -20.09 20.65 -9.27
CA GLN A 300 -20.18 20.89 -10.70
C GLN A 300 -19.63 19.71 -11.51
N TYR A 301 -18.55 19.09 -11.02
CA TYR A 301 -17.99 17.88 -11.63
C TYR A 301 -19.02 16.76 -11.68
N ILE A 302 -19.68 16.46 -10.58
CA ILE A 302 -20.73 15.43 -10.50
C ILE A 302 -21.90 15.75 -11.44
N GLU A 303 -22.34 17.01 -11.50
CA GLU A 303 -23.39 17.44 -12.44
C GLU A 303 -22.98 17.15 -13.90
N LYS A 304 -21.77 17.53 -14.31
CA LYS A 304 -21.29 17.32 -15.68
C LYS A 304 -20.99 15.85 -15.99
N TRP A 305 -20.51 15.10 -14.99
CA TRP A 305 -20.33 13.66 -15.13
C TRP A 305 -21.66 12.98 -15.46
N LYS A 306 -22.72 13.25 -14.70
CA LYS A 306 -24.06 12.68 -14.93
C LYS A 306 -24.63 13.06 -16.29
N LEU A 307 -24.45 14.31 -16.70
CA LEU A 307 -24.85 14.75 -18.04
C LEU A 307 -24.15 13.94 -19.14
N VAL A 308 -22.85 13.75 -19.05
CA VAL A 308 -22.08 12.97 -20.04
C VAL A 308 -22.52 11.50 -20.02
N HIS A 309 -22.66 10.91 -18.84
CA HIS A 309 -23.15 9.53 -18.67
C HIS A 309 -24.50 9.34 -19.35
N ASP A 310 -25.49 10.19 -19.08
CA ASP A 310 -26.86 10.04 -19.61
C ASP A 310 -26.91 10.13 -21.14
N VAL A 311 -26.07 10.97 -21.74
CA VAL A 311 -25.94 11.06 -23.19
C VAL A 311 -25.26 9.82 -23.77
N MET A 312 -24.17 9.33 -23.13
CA MET A 312 -23.47 8.11 -23.57
C MET A 312 -24.35 6.88 -23.45
N GLU A 313 -25.05 6.70 -22.33
CA GLU A 313 -25.95 5.55 -22.13
C GLU A 313 -27.02 5.47 -23.21
N LYS A 314 -27.51 6.62 -23.66
CA LYS A 314 -28.55 6.71 -24.71
C LYS A 314 -28.01 6.51 -26.11
N GLU A 315 -26.90 7.15 -26.48
CA GLU A 315 -26.43 7.24 -27.87
C GLU A 315 -25.32 6.22 -28.19
N ALA A 316 -24.62 5.70 -27.14
CA ALA A 316 -23.45 4.81 -27.25
C ALA A 316 -23.42 3.72 -26.16
N PRO A 317 -24.37 2.75 -26.19
CA PRO A 317 -24.48 1.72 -25.14
C PRO A 317 -23.23 0.79 -25.04
N ASN A 318 -22.35 0.81 -26.04
CA ASN A 318 -21.07 0.12 -26.06
C ASN A 318 -19.97 0.85 -25.27
N VAL A 319 -20.24 2.06 -24.76
CA VAL A 319 -19.30 2.82 -23.93
C VAL A 319 -19.40 2.37 -22.47
N MET A 320 -18.24 2.16 -21.86
CA MET A 320 -18.03 1.96 -20.43
C MET A 320 -17.54 3.27 -19.80
N MET A 321 -18.23 3.77 -18.79
CA MET A 321 -17.86 5.00 -18.08
C MET A 321 -16.81 4.73 -17.01
N LEU A 322 -15.60 5.24 -17.19
CA LEU A 322 -14.48 5.12 -16.27
C LEU A 322 -14.29 6.40 -15.45
N TRP A 323 -14.65 6.36 -14.17
CA TRP A 323 -14.33 7.41 -13.20
C TRP A 323 -12.92 7.19 -12.68
N ASN A 324 -11.96 8.07 -13.04
CA ASN A 324 -10.53 7.83 -12.83
C ASN A 324 -9.88 8.95 -12.02
N VAL A 325 -9.34 8.60 -10.86
CA VAL A 325 -8.69 9.52 -9.93
C VAL A 325 -7.16 9.43 -10.01
N PHE A 326 -6.47 10.34 -9.34
CA PHE A 326 -5.05 10.20 -9.01
C PHE A 326 -4.90 9.61 -7.60
N THR A 327 -3.80 8.92 -7.32
CA THR A 327 -3.54 8.29 -6.01
C THR A 327 -3.60 9.26 -4.83
N MET A 328 -3.23 10.52 -5.04
CA MET A 328 -3.12 11.54 -4.00
C MET A 328 -3.67 12.89 -4.47
N PRO A 329 -4.27 13.72 -3.60
CA PRO A 329 -4.60 13.43 -2.21
C PRO A 329 -5.80 12.49 -2.06
N GLU A 330 -5.72 11.52 -1.15
CA GLU A 330 -6.83 10.60 -0.89
C GLU A 330 -8.05 11.29 -0.28
N SER A 331 -7.82 12.34 0.52
CA SER A 331 -8.87 13.01 1.30
C SER A 331 -9.95 13.67 0.45
N THR A 332 -9.69 13.97 -0.81
CA THR A 332 -10.64 14.63 -1.71
C THR A 332 -11.28 13.67 -2.73
N ILE A 333 -10.84 12.41 -2.80
CA ILE A 333 -11.33 11.44 -3.80
C ILE A 333 -12.85 11.27 -3.70
N ASP A 334 -13.34 10.94 -2.51
CA ASP A 334 -14.75 10.59 -2.31
C ASP A 334 -15.71 11.75 -2.61
N GLU A 335 -15.23 13.01 -2.53
CA GLU A 335 -16.03 14.20 -2.80
C GLU A 335 -16.49 14.31 -4.26
N PHE A 336 -15.78 13.66 -5.19
CA PHE A 336 -16.06 13.69 -6.62
C PHE A 336 -16.82 12.47 -7.14
N TYR A 337 -17.15 11.50 -6.27
CA TYR A 337 -17.81 10.27 -6.73
C TYR A 337 -19.28 10.52 -7.14
N PRO A 338 -19.65 10.28 -8.42
CA PRO A 338 -20.97 10.65 -8.92
C PRO A 338 -22.10 9.71 -8.51
N GLY A 339 -21.78 8.55 -7.94
CA GLY A 339 -22.73 7.50 -7.56
C GLY A 339 -22.58 6.24 -8.40
N ASP A 340 -22.95 5.09 -7.80
CA ASP A 340 -22.73 3.77 -8.39
C ASP A 340 -23.50 3.59 -9.72
N GLU A 341 -24.65 4.25 -9.88
CA GLU A 341 -25.49 4.20 -11.09
C GLU A 341 -24.92 4.93 -12.29
N TYR A 342 -23.89 5.79 -12.09
CA TYR A 342 -23.28 6.60 -13.15
C TYR A 342 -21.86 6.14 -13.50
N VAL A 343 -21.37 5.05 -12.91
CA VAL A 343 -19.99 4.57 -13.06
C VAL A 343 -20.01 3.08 -13.38
N ASP A 344 -19.39 2.69 -14.48
CA ASP A 344 -19.16 1.26 -14.79
C ASP A 344 -17.86 0.77 -14.14
N TYR A 345 -16.81 1.59 -14.18
CA TYR A 345 -15.47 1.26 -13.66
C TYR A 345 -14.89 2.41 -12.84
N VAL A 346 -14.21 2.08 -11.76
CA VAL A 346 -13.42 3.03 -10.97
C VAL A 346 -11.95 2.89 -11.30
N GLY A 347 -11.29 3.99 -11.66
CA GLY A 347 -9.90 3.99 -12.06
C GLY A 347 -8.99 4.80 -11.16
N VAL A 348 -7.70 4.50 -11.25
CA VAL A 348 -6.64 5.26 -10.59
C VAL A 348 -5.40 5.32 -11.46
N ASN A 349 -4.75 6.48 -11.52
CA ASN A 349 -3.44 6.64 -12.14
C ASN A 349 -2.35 6.49 -11.07
N ILE A 350 -1.35 5.65 -11.36
CA ILE A 350 -0.26 5.30 -10.46
C ILE A 350 1.07 5.59 -11.13
N TYR A 351 1.89 6.43 -10.49
CA TYR A 351 3.24 6.71 -10.93
C TYR A 351 4.24 6.43 -9.81
N ASN A 352 5.13 5.46 -10.02
CA ASN A 352 6.31 5.31 -9.18
C ASN A 352 7.42 6.21 -9.71
N VAL A 353 7.57 7.36 -9.08
CA VAL A 353 8.66 8.28 -9.38
C VAL A 353 9.83 8.06 -8.43
N PHE A 354 11.05 8.28 -8.88
CA PHE A 354 12.22 8.12 -8.02
C PHE A 354 12.38 9.28 -7.04
N TYR A 355 11.93 10.48 -7.45
CA TYR A 355 11.82 11.68 -6.61
C TYR A 355 10.47 12.35 -6.80
N HIS A 356 9.79 12.69 -5.70
CA HIS A 356 8.55 13.46 -5.75
C HIS A 356 8.82 14.96 -6.02
N ASN A 357 7.95 15.57 -6.81
CA ASN A 357 7.92 17.00 -7.09
C ASN A 357 9.24 17.59 -7.62
N ASP A 358 10.03 16.79 -8.36
CA ASP A 358 11.36 17.19 -8.88
C ASP A 358 12.31 17.70 -7.78
N LYS A 359 12.30 17.04 -6.61
CA LYS A 359 13.11 17.43 -5.44
C LYS A 359 14.00 16.29 -5.00
N ILE A 360 15.31 16.52 -5.02
CA ILE A 360 16.32 15.53 -4.62
C ILE A 360 16.16 15.04 -3.18
N GLU A 361 15.65 15.88 -2.29
CA GLU A 361 15.36 15.55 -0.90
C GLU A 361 14.07 14.72 -0.72
N ALA A 362 13.22 14.65 -1.75
CA ALA A 362 11.98 13.89 -1.74
C ALA A 362 12.11 12.54 -2.45
N LYS A 363 13.18 11.81 -2.13
CA LYS A 363 13.42 10.47 -2.67
C LYS A 363 12.33 9.50 -2.25
N SER A 364 11.78 8.74 -3.20
CA SER A 364 10.62 7.85 -3.04
C SER A 364 10.82 6.43 -3.59
N ASP A 365 12.07 5.99 -3.71
CA ASP A 365 12.42 4.66 -4.22
C ASP A 365 11.87 3.49 -3.37
N PHE A 366 11.53 3.76 -2.10
CA PHE A 366 10.92 2.80 -1.19
C PHE A 366 9.42 2.55 -1.45
N GLU A 367 8.73 3.41 -2.21
CA GLU A 367 7.29 3.27 -2.42
C GLU A 367 6.93 1.99 -3.18
N ASP A 368 5.96 1.27 -2.62
CA ASP A 368 5.39 0.08 -3.25
C ASP A 368 4.25 0.47 -4.20
N PRO A 369 4.35 0.16 -5.52
CA PRO A 369 3.29 0.49 -6.48
C PRO A 369 1.93 -0.12 -6.12
N LEU A 370 1.92 -1.30 -5.49
CA LEU A 370 0.69 -1.98 -5.08
C LEU A 370 -0.01 -1.21 -3.95
N ARG A 371 0.74 -0.68 -2.98
CA ARG A 371 0.17 0.12 -1.88
C ARG A 371 -0.43 1.44 -2.34
N LEU A 372 0.02 1.99 -3.48
CA LEU A 372 -0.59 3.17 -4.08
C LEU A 372 -2.02 2.90 -4.58
N LEU A 373 -2.39 1.64 -4.77
CA LEU A 373 -3.73 1.21 -5.16
C LEU A 373 -4.70 1.07 -3.97
N ASP A 374 -4.20 0.81 -2.77
CA ASP A 374 -4.98 0.32 -1.63
C ASP A 374 -6.20 1.19 -1.27
N TYR A 375 -6.06 2.52 -1.27
CA TYR A 375 -7.19 3.38 -0.92
C TYR A 375 -8.36 3.20 -1.89
N VAL A 376 -8.10 3.36 -3.18
CA VAL A 376 -9.14 3.27 -4.22
C VAL A 376 -9.72 1.86 -4.27
N TYR A 377 -8.85 0.85 -4.19
CA TYR A 377 -9.26 -0.53 -4.21
C TYR A 377 -10.16 -0.87 -3.01
N ASN A 378 -9.69 -0.64 -1.78
CA ASN A 378 -10.45 -0.97 -0.59
C ASN A 378 -11.76 -0.17 -0.45
N THR A 379 -11.81 1.06 -1.03
CA THR A 379 -13.00 1.90 -0.98
C THR A 379 -14.05 1.50 -2.01
N TYR A 380 -13.64 1.06 -3.21
CA TYR A 380 -14.58 0.92 -4.33
C TYR A 380 -14.71 -0.50 -4.88
N SER A 381 -13.72 -1.40 -4.68
CA SER A 381 -13.72 -2.72 -5.34
C SER A 381 -14.88 -3.62 -4.92
N HIS A 382 -15.45 -3.40 -3.73
CA HIS A 382 -16.62 -4.17 -3.26
C HIS A 382 -17.88 -3.93 -4.11
N LYS A 383 -17.93 -2.83 -4.87
CA LYS A 383 -19.07 -2.42 -5.68
C LYS A 383 -18.76 -2.24 -7.17
N LYS A 384 -17.54 -1.87 -7.55
CA LYS A 384 -17.12 -1.64 -8.94
C LYS A 384 -15.80 -2.33 -9.26
N PRO A 385 -15.62 -2.85 -10.48
CA PRO A 385 -14.31 -3.30 -10.95
C PRO A 385 -13.34 -2.12 -11.06
N ILE A 386 -12.06 -2.39 -10.84
CA ILE A 386 -11.01 -1.38 -10.75
C ILE A 386 -10.16 -1.37 -12.03
N VAL A 387 -9.74 -0.18 -12.43
CA VAL A 387 -8.85 0.08 -13.57
C VAL A 387 -7.60 0.81 -13.08
N ILE A 388 -6.43 0.34 -13.43
CA ILE A 388 -5.22 1.17 -13.37
C ILE A 388 -5.15 1.90 -14.71
N GLY A 389 -5.65 3.16 -14.71
CA GLY A 389 -5.81 3.97 -15.92
C GLY A 389 -4.50 4.38 -16.56
N GLU A 390 -3.48 4.58 -15.72
CA GLU A 390 -2.09 4.81 -16.11
C GLU A 390 -1.17 4.21 -15.06
N PHE A 391 -0.17 3.48 -15.51
CA PHE A 391 0.95 3.02 -14.68
C PHE A 391 2.26 3.41 -15.33
N GLY A 392 3.06 4.23 -14.66
CA GLY A 392 4.37 4.65 -15.13
C GLY A 392 5.44 4.50 -14.05
N VAL A 393 6.64 4.07 -14.44
CA VAL A 393 7.79 3.94 -13.54
C VAL A 393 8.97 4.70 -14.10
N THR A 394 9.57 5.58 -13.29
CA THR A 394 10.75 6.35 -13.69
C THR A 394 11.93 5.44 -14.01
N ASN A 395 12.47 5.52 -15.22
CA ASN A 395 13.74 4.89 -15.60
C ASN A 395 14.90 5.90 -15.71
N TYR A 396 14.58 7.18 -15.92
CA TYR A 396 15.51 8.30 -15.88
C TYR A 396 14.80 9.54 -15.33
N THR A 397 15.51 10.37 -14.58
CA THR A 397 14.99 11.66 -14.13
C THR A 397 16.05 12.77 -14.26
N VAL A 398 15.60 13.99 -14.59
CA VAL A 398 16.47 15.17 -14.60
C VAL A 398 16.83 15.65 -13.20
N THR A 399 16.09 15.24 -12.17
CA THR A 399 16.30 15.65 -10.78
C THR A 399 17.72 15.36 -10.30
N ASP A 400 18.28 14.20 -10.66
CA ASP A 400 19.68 13.83 -10.39
C ASP A 400 20.49 13.54 -11.67
N GLY A 401 19.86 13.54 -12.84
CA GLY A 401 20.47 13.26 -14.12
C GLY A 401 20.90 11.80 -14.31
N GLN A 402 20.27 10.85 -13.61
CA GLN A 402 20.66 9.44 -13.61
C GLN A 402 19.57 8.52 -14.16
N HIS A 403 20.02 7.38 -14.69
CA HIS A 403 19.16 6.22 -14.97
C HIS A 403 18.95 5.40 -13.71
N HIS A 404 17.70 4.95 -13.50
CA HIS A 404 17.25 4.11 -12.41
C HIS A 404 16.65 2.80 -12.93
N ASP A 405 17.40 2.12 -13.81
CA ASP A 405 16.93 0.91 -14.51
C ASP A 405 16.53 -0.20 -13.54
N ASP A 406 17.32 -0.43 -12.47
CA ASP A 406 17.03 -1.47 -11.46
C ASP A 406 15.74 -1.15 -10.69
N PHE A 407 15.51 0.10 -10.34
CA PHE A 407 14.26 0.56 -9.75
C PHE A 407 13.07 0.30 -10.68
N ALA A 408 13.18 0.66 -11.95
CA ALA A 408 12.12 0.44 -12.92
C ALA A 408 11.81 -1.07 -13.09
N VAL A 409 12.84 -1.91 -13.20
CA VAL A 409 12.71 -3.38 -13.27
C VAL A 409 12.01 -3.93 -12.03
N GLU A 410 12.41 -3.48 -10.83
CA GLU A 410 11.81 -3.91 -9.55
C GLU A 410 10.32 -3.56 -9.49
N LYS A 411 9.97 -2.28 -9.71
CA LYS A 411 8.58 -1.80 -9.55
C LYS A 411 7.64 -2.38 -10.62
N ILE A 412 8.09 -2.49 -11.87
CA ILE A 412 7.33 -3.14 -12.94
C ILE A 412 7.11 -4.62 -12.62
N THR A 413 8.18 -5.32 -12.20
CA THR A 413 8.06 -6.74 -11.82
C THR A 413 7.08 -6.91 -10.67
N ARG A 414 7.19 -6.08 -9.63
CA ARG A 414 6.31 -6.13 -8.46
C ARG A 414 4.85 -5.93 -8.84
N MET A 415 4.55 -4.88 -9.61
CA MET A 415 3.18 -4.60 -10.07
C MET A 415 2.62 -5.78 -10.86
N TYR A 416 3.23 -6.12 -11.97
CA TYR A 416 2.65 -7.11 -12.90
C TYR A 416 2.69 -8.56 -12.37
N LYS A 417 3.61 -8.90 -11.47
CA LYS A 417 3.68 -10.24 -10.88
C LYS A 417 2.54 -10.49 -9.87
N TYR A 418 2.26 -9.50 -9.01
CA TYR A 418 1.37 -9.70 -7.86
C TYR A 418 -0.03 -9.09 -8.03
N LEU A 419 -0.22 -8.17 -8.97
CA LEU A 419 -1.51 -7.53 -9.19
C LEU A 419 -2.68 -8.51 -9.37
N PRO A 420 -2.58 -9.56 -10.22
CA PRO A 420 -3.72 -10.44 -10.47
C PRO A 420 -4.16 -11.24 -9.24
N GLU A 421 -3.23 -11.59 -8.36
CA GLU A 421 -3.48 -12.36 -7.16
C GLU A 421 -3.97 -11.48 -6.02
N LEU A 422 -3.25 -10.39 -5.74
CA LEU A 422 -3.52 -9.56 -4.59
C LEU A 422 -4.69 -8.58 -4.79
N TYR A 423 -5.05 -8.27 -6.04
CA TYR A 423 -6.11 -7.31 -6.37
C TYR A 423 -7.04 -7.86 -7.46
N PRO A 424 -7.76 -8.96 -7.21
CA PRO A 424 -8.54 -9.68 -8.23
C PRO A 424 -9.67 -8.87 -8.88
N ARG A 425 -10.11 -7.77 -8.25
CA ARG A 425 -11.08 -6.84 -8.83
C ARG A 425 -10.47 -5.82 -9.78
N VAL A 426 -9.13 -5.79 -9.96
CA VAL A 426 -8.51 -5.03 -11.05
C VAL A 426 -8.78 -5.76 -12.35
N LYS A 427 -9.42 -5.08 -13.29
CA LYS A 427 -9.83 -5.65 -14.58
C LYS A 427 -9.11 -5.05 -15.78
N PHE A 428 -8.42 -3.92 -15.60
CA PHE A 428 -7.59 -3.27 -16.61
C PHE A 428 -6.32 -2.69 -15.99
N ILE A 429 -5.23 -2.72 -16.75
CA ILE A 429 -4.00 -1.97 -16.45
C ILE A 429 -3.40 -1.42 -17.74
N TYR A 430 -3.10 -0.12 -17.76
CA TYR A 430 -2.47 0.56 -18.88
C TYR A 430 -1.06 1.02 -18.51
N TYR A 431 -0.05 0.54 -19.23
CA TYR A 431 1.29 1.07 -19.08
C TYR A 431 1.44 2.39 -19.83
N PHE A 432 1.98 3.39 -19.17
CA PHE A 432 2.24 4.73 -19.73
C PHE A 432 3.65 4.78 -20.30
N ASP A 433 3.79 4.38 -21.59
CA ASP A 433 5.08 4.24 -22.29
C ASP A 433 5.46 5.55 -22.95
N VAL A 434 6.01 6.49 -22.16
CA VAL A 434 6.28 7.87 -22.58
C VAL A 434 7.63 8.36 -22.08
N ASN A 435 8.39 8.98 -22.97
CA ASN A 435 9.51 9.83 -22.58
C ASN A 435 9.05 11.29 -22.40
N ASN A 436 8.73 11.68 -21.17
CA ASN A 436 8.28 13.03 -20.87
C ASN A 436 9.36 14.11 -21.12
N LEU A 437 10.63 13.76 -21.18
CA LEU A 437 11.70 14.72 -21.50
C LEU A 437 11.53 15.34 -22.90
N VAL A 438 10.97 14.55 -23.81
CA VAL A 438 10.70 14.97 -25.20
C VAL A 438 9.27 15.48 -25.36
N ASN A 439 8.29 14.74 -24.82
CA ASN A 439 6.89 14.85 -25.20
C ASN A 439 6.04 15.70 -24.24
N ALA A 440 6.49 15.94 -23.00
CA ALA A 440 5.72 16.72 -22.04
C ALA A 440 5.85 18.25 -22.28
N PRO A 441 4.87 19.06 -21.82
CA PRO A 441 5.01 20.51 -21.75
C PRO A 441 6.20 20.93 -20.87
N GLU A 442 6.71 22.15 -21.09
CA GLU A 442 7.72 22.75 -20.21
C GLU A 442 7.26 22.74 -18.75
N GLY A 443 8.18 22.44 -17.83
CA GLY A 443 7.87 22.26 -16.39
C GLY A 443 7.38 20.86 -16.01
N ARG A 444 7.09 19.98 -16.99
CA ARG A 444 6.78 18.56 -16.77
C ARG A 444 7.77 17.61 -17.44
N LYS A 445 8.84 18.12 -18.03
CA LYS A 445 9.93 17.36 -18.66
C LYS A 445 10.90 16.82 -17.60
N ILE A 446 10.43 15.95 -16.72
CA ILE A 446 11.19 15.53 -15.53
C ILE A 446 11.61 14.06 -15.64
N ASN A 447 10.68 13.18 -15.96
CA ASN A 447 10.88 11.73 -15.91
C ASN A 447 10.72 11.07 -17.30
N ASN A 448 11.49 10.01 -17.54
CA ASN A 448 11.24 9.08 -18.62
C ASN A 448 10.61 7.81 -18.04
N TYR A 449 9.47 7.39 -18.60
CA TYR A 449 8.72 6.17 -18.24
C TYR A 449 8.76 5.10 -19.34
N ALA A 450 9.40 5.39 -20.51
CA ALA A 450 9.39 4.47 -21.65
C ALA A 450 10.15 3.18 -21.35
N ILE A 451 9.45 2.04 -21.43
CA ILE A 451 10.06 0.72 -21.24
C ILE A 451 10.84 0.27 -22.47
N THR A 452 10.52 0.81 -23.63
CA THR A 452 11.10 0.45 -24.92
C THR A 452 12.51 0.98 -25.12
N GLU A 453 12.93 1.98 -24.34
CA GLU A 453 14.30 2.55 -24.38
C GLU A 453 15.35 1.51 -23.93
N LYS A 454 15.06 0.76 -22.87
CA LYS A 454 16.02 -0.17 -22.23
C LYS A 454 15.56 -1.61 -22.30
N LYS A 455 16.44 -2.47 -22.85
CA LYS A 455 16.16 -3.89 -22.98
C LYS A 455 15.89 -4.60 -21.65
N SER A 456 16.56 -4.19 -20.55
CA SER A 456 16.35 -4.72 -19.20
C SER A 456 14.91 -4.49 -18.74
N ILE A 457 14.41 -3.28 -18.90
CA ILE A 457 13.07 -2.86 -18.47
C ILE A 457 12.00 -3.51 -19.35
N LEU A 458 12.18 -3.46 -20.67
CA LEU A 458 11.29 -4.13 -21.63
C LEU A 458 11.18 -5.65 -21.36
N ASN A 459 12.30 -6.31 -21.06
CA ASN A 459 12.30 -7.74 -20.71
C ASN A 459 11.55 -8.01 -19.40
N ALA A 460 11.70 -7.15 -18.39
CA ALA A 460 10.96 -7.29 -17.13
C ALA A 460 9.46 -7.18 -17.36
N TYR A 461 9.01 -6.17 -18.11
CA TYR A 461 7.61 -6.03 -18.50
C TYR A 461 7.11 -7.27 -19.26
N ALA A 462 7.79 -7.62 -20.37
CA ALA A 462 7.42 -8.72 -21.24
C ALA A 462 7.35 -10.08 -20.52
N ALA A 463 8.26 -10.32 -19.56
CA ALA A 463 8.27 -11.57 -18.79
C ALA A 463 7.02 -11.71 -17.90
N ASN A 464 6.56 -10.61 -17.30
CA ASN A 464 5.44 -10.64 -16.37
C ASN A 464 4.06 -10.61 -17.07
N VAL A 465 3.92 -9.97 -18.24
CA VAL A 465 2.63 -9.88 -18.94
C VAL A 465 2.28 -11.09 -19.82
N LYS A 466 3.20 -12.01 -20.04
CA LYS A 466 2.98 -13.20 -20.88
C LYS A 466 2.04 -14.25 -20.29
N THR A 467 1.69 -14.14 -19.03
CA THR A 467 0.79 -15.08 -18.36
C THR A 467 -0.63 -14.99 -18.91
N ASP A 468 -1.45 -16.03 -18.68
CA ASP A 468 -2.85 -16.06 -19.08
C ASP A 468 -3.73 -15.12 -18.22
N GLN A 469 -3.20 -14.63 -17.12
CA GLN A 469 -3.87 -13.63 -16.26
C GLN A 469 -3.99 -12.26 -16.93
N TYR A 470 -3.12 -11.95 -17.92
CA TYR A 470 -3.20 -10.73 -18.73
C TYR A 470 -3.83 -11.02 -20.08
N LEU A 471 -5.01 -10.44 -20.29
CA LEU A 471 -5.86 -10.72 -21.45
C LEU A 471 -5.48 -9.84 -22.63
N SER A 472 -5.51 -10.44 -23.83
CA SER A 472 -5.14 -9.79 -25.10
C SER A 472 -6.36 -9.38 -25.94
N LYS A 473 -7.56 -9.71 -25.50
CA LYS A 473 -8.81 -9.41 -26.23
C LYS A 473 -10.00 -9.44 -25.28
N VAL A 474 -11.10 -8.83 -25.69
CA VAL A 474 -12.36 -8.90 -24.95
C VAL A 474 -12.81 -10.37 -24.84
N GLU A 475 -13.13 -10.79 -23.63
CA GLU A 475 -13.73 -12.09 -23.35
C GLU A 475 -15.26 -12.00 -23.43
N GLY A 476 -15.89 -13.18 -23.52
CA GLY A 476 -17.35 -13.33 -23.52
C GLY A 476 -17.96 -13.13 -22.13
N ASP A 477 -19.03 -13.89 -21.83
CA ASP A 477 -19.81 -13.74 -20.61
C ASP A 477 -18.96 -13.72 -19.33
N PRO A 478 -19.25 -12.78 -18.41
CA PRO A 478 -18.52 -12.63 -17.16
C PRO A 478 -18.73 -13.81 -16.20
N ALA A 479 -17.87 -13.92 -15.21
CA ALA A 479 -18.02 -14.90 -14.13
C ALA A 479 -19.25 -14.61 -13.28
N LYS A 480 -19.83 -15.66 -12.68
CA LYS A 480 -20.92 -15.52 -11.71
C LYS A 480 -20.45 -15.39 -10.28
N SER A 481 -19.21 -15.73 -9.99
CA SER A 481 -18.56 -15.60 -8.69
C SER A 481 -17.41 -14.60 -8.77
N GLU A 482 -17.17 -13.88 -7.70
CA GLU A 482 -16.11 -12.88 -7.63
C GLU A 482 -15.33 -13.01 -6.32
N THR A 483 -14.03 -12.79 -6.43
CA THR A 483 -13.13 -12.71 -5.28
C THR A 483 -12.72 -11.27 -5.06
N TYR A 484 -12.86 -10.82 -3.84
CA TYR A 484 -12.42 -9.52 -3.37
C TYR A 484 -11.22 -9.72 -2.46
N SER A 485 -10.30 -8.78 -2.45
CA SER A 485 -9.22 -8.73 -1.46
C SER A 485 -9.32 -7.44 -0.65
N TYR A 486 -8.73 -7.46 0.53
CA TYR A 486 -8.62 -6.30 1.42
C TYR A 486 -7.23 -6.30 2.04
N ARG A 487 -6.50 -5.20 1.91
CA ARG A 487 -5.10 -5.11 2.29
C ARG A 487 -4.82 -3.83 3.07
N ASP A 488 -3.79 -3.85 3.91
CA ASP A 488 -3.21 -2.70 4.62
C ASP A 488 -4.12 -1.94 5.61
N PHE A 489 -5.44 -2.12 5.60
CA PHE A 489 -6.36 -1.43 6.51
C PHE A 489 -6.87 -2.37 7.59
N PHE A 490 -5.95 -3.14 8.15
CA PHE A 490 -6.13 -4.01 9.30
C PHE A 490 -4.84 -4.10 10.13
N PHE A 491 -4.94 -4.60 11.34
CA PHE A 491 -3.80 -4.80 12.23
C PHE A 491 -4.08 -5.92 13.23
N TYR A 492 -3.01 -6.47 13.78
CA TYR A 492 -3.09 -7.45 14.86
C TYR A 492 -2.96 -6.78 16.22
N TYR A 493 -3.77 -7.21 17.20
CA TYR A 493 -3.70 -6.75 18.58
C TYR A 493 -4.13 -7.86 19.53
N GLY A 494 -3.28 -8.20 20.50
CA GLY A 494 -3.56 -9.27 21.47
C GLY A 494 -3.80 -10.67 20.87
N GLY A 495 -3.22 -10.93 19.67
CA GLY A 495 -3.42 -12.19 18.93
C GLY A 495 -4.68 -12.24 18.06
N GLU A 496 -5.46 -11.15 18.03
CA GLU A 496 -6.70 -11.01 17.25
C GLU A 496 -6.45 -10.09 16.04
N LEU A 497 -7.09 -10.38 14.90
CA LEU A 497 -7.09 -9.54 13.71
C LEU A 497 -8.20 -8.50 13.78
N TYR A 498 -7.85 -7.24 13.68
CA TYR A 498 -8.76 -6.09 13.64
C TYR A 498 -8.81 -5.51 12.24
N ALA A 499 -9.94 -5.64 11.55
CA ALA A 499 -10.18 -5.04 10.25
C ALA A 499 -10.99 -3.73 10.38
N ASP A 500 -10.73 -2.76 9.50
CA ASP A 500 -11.49 -1.50 9.47
C ASP A 500 -13.01 -1.78 9.47
N TYR A 501 -13.77 -1.01 10.22
CA TYR A 501 -15.23 -1.19 10.32
C TYR A 501 -15.93 -1.10 8.96
N LYS A 502 -15.35 -0.34 8.01
CA LYS A 502 -15.83 -0.27 6.63
C LYS A 502 -15.72 -1.62 5.92
N PHE A 503 -14.67 -2.40 6.19
CA PHE A 503 -14.55 -3.77 5.67
C PHE A 503 -15.73 -4.63 6.12
N VAL A 504 -16.04 -4.61 7.41
CA VAL A 504 -17.16 -5.40 7.96
C VAL A 504 -18.49 -4.98 7.34
N ARG A 505 -18.70 -3.66 7.13
CA ARG A 505 -19.91 -3.11 6.52
C ARG A 505 -20.00 -3.44 5.03
N ASP A 506 -18.95 -3.15 4.26
CA ASP A 506 -19.02 -3.07 2.80
C ASP A 506 -18.68 -4.41 2.12
N TYR A 507 -17.75 -5.17 2.70
CA TYR A 507 -17.33 -6.47 2.14
C TYR A 507 -18.10 -7.65 2.72
N LEU A 508 -18.43 -7.62 4.02
CA LEU A 508 -19.21 -8.68 4.66
C LEU A 508 -20.71 -8.40 4.63
N ASN A 509 -21.16 -7.23 4.14
CA ASN A 509 -22.56 -6.81 4.08
C ASN A 509 -23.25 -6.81 5.45
N MET A 510 -22.53 -6.43 6.51
CA MET A 510 -23.05 -6.36 7.89
C MET A 510 -23.43 -4.92 8.24
N ASP A 511 -24.51 -4.71 8.98
CA ASP A 511 -24.85 -3.37 9.50
C ASP A 511 -23.96 -3.07 10.72
N VAL A 512 -23.25 -1.92 10.67
CA VAL A 512 -22.31 -1.50 11.73
C VAL A 512 -22.72 -0.11 12.21
N LYS A 513 -23.02 0.00 13.51
CA LYS A 513 -23.46 1.25 14.16
C LYS A 513 -22.72 1.50 15.46
N GLU A 514 -22.55 2.74 15.82
CA GLU A 514 -22.01 3.11 17.12
C GLU A 514 -22.89 2.58 18.26
N SER A 515 -22.25 2.07 19.31
CA SER A 515 -22.86 1.62 20.54
C SER A 515 -22.32 2.43 21.72
N ARG A 516 -22.42 1.93 22.95
CA ARG A 516 -21.98 2.67 24.14
C ARG A 516 -20.46 2.58 24.32
N GLY A 517 -19.85 3.72 24.68
CA GLY A 517 -18.39 3.80 24.92
C GLY A 517 -17.62 3.61 23.60
N ASN A 518 -16.55 2.83 23.64
CA ASN A 518 -15.71 2.48 22.46
C ASN A 518 -16.16 1.15 21.84
N SER A 519 -17.48 0.92 21.73
CA SER A 519 -18.04 -0.30 21.15
C SER A 519 -18.88 0.01 19.92
N MET A 520 -18.89 -0.94 18.99
CA MET A 520 -19.73 -0.92 17.80
C MET A 520 -20.71 -2.09 17.85
N LYS A 521 -21.96 -1.82 17.47
CA LYS A 521 -22.95 -2.87 17.27
C LYS A 521 -22.88 -3.37 15.84
N VAL A 522 -22.58 -4.65 15.68
CA VAL A 522 -22.58 -5.34 14.38
C VAL A 522 -23.84 -6.20 14.31
N THR A 523 -24.57 -6.10 13.20
CA THR A 523 -25.81 -6.86 12.98
C THR A 523 -25.75 -7.58 11.63
N PHE A 524 -26.07 -8.86 11.63
CA PHE A 524 -26.13 -9.70 10.45
C PHE A 524 -27.26 -10.73 10.56
N ASN A 525 -28.07 -10.88 9.53
CA ASN A 525 -29.21 -11.82 9.47
C ASN A 525 -30.15 -11.74 10.70
N GLY A 526 -30.39 -10.51 11.20
CA GLY A 526 -31.28 -10.26 12.35
C GLY A 526 -30.67 -10.52 13.72
N LYS A 527 -29.45 -11.05 13.81
CA LYS A 527 -28.66 -11.22 15.05
C LYS A 527 -27.73 -10.02 15.22
N GLY A 528 -27.50 -9.57 16.44
CA GLY A 528 -26.60 -8.44 16.73
C GLY A 528 -25.68 -8.73 17.89
N ILE A 529 -24.45 -8.24 17.81
CA ILE A 529 -23.45 -8.28 18.89
C ILE A 529 -22.84 -6.89 19.09
N ASP A 530 -22.34 -6.62 20.30
CA ASP A 530 -21.53 -5.45 20.60
C ASP A 530 -20.07 -5.88 20.68
N VAL A 531 -19.21 -5.27 19.87
CA VAL A 531 -17.77 -5.57 19.83
C VAL A 531 -16.97 -4.32 20.20
N LYS A 532 -15.79 -4.52 20.78
CA LYS A 532 -14.90 -3.40 21.15
C LYS A 532 -14.11 -2.95 19.93
N GLN A 533 -14.15 -1.63 19.68
CA GLN A 533 -13.32 -1.02 18.64
C GLN A 533 -11.93 -0.71 19.19
N GLU A 534 -10.91 -0.97 18.40
CA GLU A 534 -9.53 -0.52 18.64
C GLU A 534 -9.05 0.33 17.45
N SER A 535 -8.10 1.22 17.69
CA SER A 535 -7.54 2.08 16.64
C SER A 535 -6.03 1.90 16.54
N LEU A 536 -5.53 1.97 15.32
CA LEU A 536 -4.10 2.06 15.03
C LEU A 536 -3.88 3.02 13.87
N LYS A 537 -2.82 3.83 13.95
CA LYS A 537 -2.32 4.60 12.81
C LYS A 537 -1.34 3.74 12.03
N ILE A 538 -1.68 3.43 10.79
CA ILE A 538 -0.84 2.68 9.85
C ILE A 538 -0.23 3.61 8.81
N ASP A 539 0.92 3.22 8.24
CA ASP A 539 1.59 4.01 7.22
C ASP A 539 0.77 4.07 5.93
N LYS A 540 0.68 5.24 5.32
CA LYS A 540 0.21 5.40 3.95
C LYS A 540 1.30 5.01 2.95
N ALA A 541 0.90 4.77 1.71
CA ALA A 541 1.80 4.38 0.64
C ALA A 541 2.84 5.46 0.26
N ALA A 542 2.55 6.73 0.53
CA ALA A 542 3.38 7.85 0.11
C ALA A 542 3.68 8.81 1.28
N PHE A 543 4.88 9.42 1.26
CA PHE A 543 5.30 10.51 2.16
C PHE A 543 5.25 10.20 3.67
N PHE A 544 5.31 8.94 4.08
CA PHE A 544 5.22 8.51 5.47
C PHE A 544 4.01 9.06 6.24
N GLU A 545 2.97 9.44 5.53
CA GLU A 545 1.71 9.80 6.17
C GLU A 545 1.05 8.57 6.78
N LYS A 546 0.32 8.76 7.88
CA LYS A 546 -0.43 7.70 8.54
C LYS A 546 -1.92 7.88 8.39
N ARG A 547 -2.61 6.74 8.31
CA ARG A 547 -4.06 6.64 8.32
C ARG A 547 -4.51 5.98 9.62
N GLU A 548 -5.50 6.54 10.29
CA GLU A 548 -6.16 5.87 11.41
C GLU A 548 -7.09 4.78 10.89
N VAL A 549 -6.83 3.54 11.30
CA VAL A 549 -7.71 2.39 11.09
C VAL A 549 -8.52 2.19 12.38
N LYS A 550 -9.84 2.24 12.27
CA LYS A 550 -10.79 1.94 13.34
C LYS A 550 -11.24 0.50 13.20
N GLY A 551 -10.47 -0.40 13.80
CA GLY A 551 -10.61 -1.84 13.64
C GLY A 551 -11.64 -2.47 14.56
N LEU A 552 -12.35 -3.47 14.05
CA LEU A 552 -13.23 -4.37 14.80
C LEU A 552 -12.62 -5.77 14.83
N PRO A 553 -12.78 -6.55 15.93
CA PRO A 553 -12.21 -7.89 16.07
C PRO A 553 -12.89 -8.86 15.11
N LEU A 554 -12.17 -9.20 14.04
CA LEU A 554 -12.75 -9.93 12.91
C LEU A 554 -13.09 -11.38 13.26
N GLY A 555 -12.23 -12.07 14.00
CA GLY A 555 -12.48 -13.45 14.44
C GLY A 555 -13.73 -13.54 15.31
N GLU A 556 -13.88 -12.66 16.32
CA GLU A 556 -15.08 -12.60 17.17
C GLU A 556 -16.36 -12.38 16.33
N ILE A 557 -16.31 -11.52 15.30
CA ILE A 557 -17.45 -11.24 14.42
C ILE A 557 -17.80 -12.47 13.57
N LEU A 558 -16.81 -13.09 12.92
CA LEU A 558 -17.02 -14.25 12.07
C LEU A 558 -17.59 -15.44 12.86
N ASP A 559 -17.05 -15.69 14.04
CA ASP A 559 -17.52 -16.77 14.94
C ASP A 559 -18.96 -16.51 15.44
N ALA A 560 -19.25 -15.27 15.87
CA ALA A 560 -20.57 -14.92 16.37
C ALA A 560 -21.69 -15.10 15.34
N PHE A 561 -21.40 -14.87 14.06
CA PHE A 561 -22.37 -15.02 12.97
C PHE A 561 -22.21 -16.31 12.17
N GLU A 562 -21.33 -17.22 12.61
CA GLU A 562 -21.08 -18.52 11.96
C GLU A 562 -20.70 -18.38 10.48
N VAL A 563 -19.88 -17.35 10.18
CA VAL A 563 -19.41 -17.10 8.81
C VAL A 563 -18.26 -18.05 8.49
N GLU A 564 -18.38 -18.80 7.42
CA GLU A 564 -17.36 -19.74 6.97
C GLU A 564 -16.07 -19.01 6.60
N ASN A 565 -14.96 -19.43 7.21
CA ASN A 565 -13.65 -18.85 6.95
C ASN A 565 -12.54 -19.87 7.18
N GLU A 566 -11.39 -19.66 6.53
CA GLU A 566 -10.18 -20.48 6.68
C GLU A 566 -8.92 -19.65 6.48
N ILE A 567 -7.81 -20.07 7.10
CA ILE A 567 -6.49 -19.52 6.81
C ILE A 567 -5.79 -20.44 5.83
N LYS A 568 -5.41 -19.90 4.67
CA LYS A 568 -4.69 -20.60 3.64
C LYS A 568 -3.46 -19.81 3.20
N ASP A 569 -2.29 -20.44 3.24
CA ASP A 569 -0.99 -19.83 2.88
C ASP A 569 -0.66 -18.52 3.64
N GLY A 570 -1.27 -18.34 4.84
CA GLY A 570 -1.11 -17.15 5.69
C GLY A 570 -2.19 -16.07 5.49
N ASP A 571 -3.04 -16.20 4.47
CA ASP A 571 -4.13 -15.29 4.16
C ASP A 571 -5.47 -15.80 4.73
N LEU A 572 -6.34 -14.86 5.11
CA LEU A 572 -7.69 -15.17 5.60
C LEU A 572 -8.68 -15.20 4.43
N HIS A 573 -9.35 -16.32 4.23
CA HIS A 573 -10.40 -16.51 3.23
C HIS A 573 -11.76 -16.58 3.90
N ILE A 574 -12.73 -15.76 3.48
CA ILE A 574 -14.07 -15.64 4.02
C ILE A 574 -15.09 -15.95 2.92
N GLN A 575 -16.05 -16.83 3.20
CA GLN A 575 -17.14 -17.17 2.28
C GLN A 575 -18.41 -16.42 2.69
N ILE A 576 -18.93 -15.57 1.82
CA ILE A 576 -20.20 -14.90 2.02
C ILE A 576 -21.25 -15.57 1.13
N ALA A 577 -22.06 -16.44 1.75
CA ALA A 577 -23.28 -16.94 1.14
C ALA A 577 -24.32 -15.80 1.04
N LYS A 578 -25.16 -15.81 0.00
CA LYS A 578 -26.23 -14.81 -0.19
C LYS A 578 -27.23 -14.82 0.95
#